data_2ae5063995d77556ffe9e71c974d6bb7
#
_entry.id   2ae5063995d77556ffe9e71c974d6bb7
#
_cell.length_a   1.000
_cell.length_b   1.000
_cell.length_c   1.000
_cell.angle_alpha   90.00
_cell.angle_beta   90.00
_cell.angle_gamma   90.00
#
_symmetry.space_group_name_H-M   'P 1'
#
loop_
_entity.id
_entity.type
_entity.pdbx_description
1 polymer ?
#
loop_
_entity_poly.entity_id
_entity_poly.type
_entity_poly.pdbx_seq_one_letter_code
_entity_poly.pdbx_strand_id
1 'polypeptide(L)'
;IRLPEDAEFDPACRAHWISVYTRFMDYGIRPVVVEPMPNCLHDHIKAGDAMRDECIDKVIKMLAVMDELDVRTICFNFMAHVGWTRTSNTLPERGGAKVTGFRLADYVPGTAHITEAELWDNYAYFIKAVLPEAEKHGIKLALHPDDPPLAKLGDVSRIMISADNMEKAVRNVADSPSLGLTFCQATYYMMGEDLYEIIPRLADKIMFV
;
A
#
# COMPACT_ATOMS: atom_id res chain seq x y z
N ILE A 1 11.81 -2.82 -4.21
CA ILE A 1 12.43 -3.43 -3.01
C ILE A 1 11.39 -3.64 -1.93
N ARG A 2 11.36 -4.83 -1.32
CA ARG A 2 10.66 -5.08 -0.07
C ARG A 2 11.65 -4.90 1.08
N LEU A 3 11.26 -4.09 2.05
CA LEU A 3 12.07 -3.89 3.26
C LEU A 3 11.87 -5.08 4.24
N PRO A 4 12.88 -5.43 5.04
CA PRO A 4 12.71 -6.40 6.11
C PRO A 4 11.63 -5.95 7.11
N GLU A 5 10.89 -6.90 7.64
CA GLU A 5 9.85 -6.68 8.66
C GLU A 5 10.19 -7.40 9.98
N ASP A 6 11.47 -7.72 10.19
CA ASP A 6 11.96 -8.25 11.45
C ASP A 6 12.20 -7.15 12.49
N ALA A 7 12.29 -7.54 13.75
CA ALA A 7 12.43 -6.60 14.86
C ALA A 7 13.77 -5.83 14.87
N GLU A 8 14.75 -6.25 14.07
CA GLU A 8 16.06 -5.63 13.99
C GLU A 8 16.11 -4.52 12.94
N PHE A 9 15.16 -4.50 11.99
CA PHE A 9 15.10 -3.50 10.95
C PHE A 9 14.17 -2.34 11.32
N ASP A 10 14.74 -1.17 11.57
CA ASP A 10 13.97 0.07 11.73
C ASP A 10 13.91 0.84 10.39
N PRO A 11 12.72 0.99 9.77
CA PRO A 11 12.56 1.72 8.52
C PRO A 11 12.95 3.22 8.60
N ALA A 12 13.01 3.78 9.81
CA ALA A 12 13.48 5.15 10.03
C ALA A 12 15.00 5.26 10.18
N CYS A 13 15.72 4.13 10.29
CA CYS A 13 17.15 4.11 10.50
C CYS A 13 17.93 4.05 9.18
N ARG A 14 18.67 5.11 8.87
CA ARG A 14 19.49 5.22 7.65
C ARG A 14 20.49 4.07 7.51
N ALA A 15 21.14 3.64 8.61
CA ALA A 15 22.14 2.58 8.57
C ALA A 15 21.52 1.22 8.16
N HIS A 16 20.31 0.94 8.61
CA HIS A 16 19.55 -0.26 8.22
C HIS A 16 19.24 -0.27 6.74
N TRP A 17 18.80 0.87 6.19
CA TRP A 17 18.57 1.03 4.76
C TRP A 17 19.82 0.79 3.93
N ILE A 18 20.96 1.36 4.32
CA ILE A 18 22.22 1.18 3.61
C ILE A 18 22.58 -0.30 3.54
N SER A 19 22.42 -1.05 4.66
CA SER A 19 22.74 -2.47 4.69
C SER A 19 21.90 -3.30 3.70
N VAL A 20 20.63 -2.92 3.50
CA VAL A 20 19.74 -3.57 2.53
C VAL A 20 20.02 -3.07 1.11
N TYR A 21 20.17 -1.77 0.93
CA TYR A 21 20.37 -1.14 -0.39
C TYR A 21 21.67 -1.61 -1.07
N THR A 22 22.78 -1.67 -0.32
CA THR A 22 24.08 -2.11 -0.84
C THR A 22 24.06 -3.54 -1.36
N ARG A 23 23.26 -4.42 -0.73
CA ARG A 23 23.10 -5.81 -1.21
C ARG A 23 22.51 -5.89 -2.61
N PHE A 24 21.65 -4.96 -3.02
CA PHE A 24 21.15 -4.85 -4.40
C PHE A 24 22.21 -4.25 -5.32
N MET A 25 22.92 -3.22 -4.85
CA MET A 25 23.97 -2.56 -5.62
C MET A 25 25.13 -3.51 -5.96
N ASP A 26 25.47 -4.45 -5.05
CA ASP A 26 26.48 -5.49 -5.29
C ASP A 26 26.16 -6.39 -6.50
N TYR A 27 24.86 -6.48 -6.86
CA TYR A 27 24.40 -7.19 -8.05
C TYR A 27 24.07 -6.26 -9.23
N GLY A 28 24.45 -4.99 -9.18
CA GLY A 28 24.14 -4.00 -10.20
C GLY A 28 22.65 -3.65 -10.30
N ILE A 29 21.86 -3.94 -9.26
CA ILE A 29 20.42 -3.65 -9.20
C ILE A 29 20.21 -2.38 -8.37
N ARG A 30 19.58 -1.37 -8.97
CA ARG A 30 19.20 -0.14 -8.25
C ARG A 30 17.74 -0.21 -7.82
N PRO A 31 17.43 -0.24 -6.52
CA PRO A 31 16.07 -0.10 -6.03
C PRO A 31 15.51 1.29 -6.33
N VAL A 32 14.31 1.37 -6.87
CA VAL A 32 13.63 2.63 -7.21
C VAL A 32 12.25 2.76 -6.58
N VAL A 33 11.67 1.64 -6.11
CA VAL A 33 10.36 1.57 -5.48
C VAL A 33 10.45 0.74 -4.22
N VAL A 34 9.84 1.21 -3.12
CA VAL A 34 9.51 0.39 -1.94
C VAL A 34 8.13 -0.23 -2.17
N GLU A 35 8.02 -1.56 -2.12
CA GLU A 35 6.76 -2.27 -2.30
C GLU A 35 6.74 -3.54 -1.42
N PRO A 36 5.81 -3.56 -0.47
CA PRO A 36 4.95 -2.47 0.02
C PRO A 36 5.61 -1.63 1.14
N MET A 37 4.93 -0.55 1.57
CA MET A 37 5.25 0.13 2.85
C MET A 37 5.25 -0.90 3.99
N PRO A 38 6.24 -0.89 4.90
CA PRO A 38 6.34 -1.87 5.99
C PRO A 38 5.09 -1.94 6.86
N ASN A 39 4.57 -3.16 7.06
CA ASN A 39 3.37 -3.38 7.86
C ASN A 39 3.55 -2.97 9.31
N CYS A 40 4.75 -3.14 9.89
CA CYS A 40 5.07 -2.71 11.25
C CYS A 40 4.80 -1.22 11.53
N LEU A 41 4.79 -0.38 10.48
CA LEU A 41 4.38 1.03 10.56
C LEU A 41 2.91 1.18 10.15
N HIS A 42 2.56 0.60 9.01
CA HIS A 42 1.34 0.91 8.31
C HIS A 42 0.09 0.32 8.98
N ASP A 43 0.21 -0.80 9.70
CA ASP A 43 -0.92 -1.44 10.37
C ASP A 43 -1.50 -0.57 11.50
N HIS A 44 -0.65 0.07 12.30
CA HIS A 44 -1.07 1.03 13.32
C HIS A 44 -1.72 2.28 12.73
N ILE A 45 -1.17 2.76 11.61
CA ILE A 45 -1.71 3.93 10.89
C ILE A 45 -3.11 3.63 10.36
N LYS A 46 -3.31 2.50 9.70
CA LYS A 46 -4.60 2.07 9.15
C LYS A 46 -5.64 1.82 10.23
N ALA A 47 -5.24 1.22 11.34
CA ALA A 47 -6.11 0.98 12.48
C ALA A 47 -6.47 2.27 13.24
N GLY A 48 -5.67 3.32 13.14
CA GLY A 48 -5.86 4.56 13.89
C GLY A 48 -5.65 4.41 15.39
N ASP A 49 -4.82 3.45 15.81
CA ASP A 49 -4.58 3.13 17.20
C ASP A 49 -3.57 4.08 17.90
N ALA A 50 -3.25 3.80 19.15
CA ALA A 50 -2.38 4.64 19.97
C ALA A 50 -0.94 4.81 19.42
N MET A 51 -0.49 3.90 18.57
CA MET A 51 0.85 3.95 17.95
C MET A 51 0.86 4.73 16.62
N ARG A 52 -0.31 5.14 16.12
CA ARG A 52 -0.46 5.80 14.81
C ARG A 52 0.52 6.93 14.59
N ASP A 53 0.60 7.87 15.54
CA ASP A 53 1.39 9.08 15.35
C ASP A 53 2.90 8.80 15.40
N GLU A 54 3.35 7.88 16.27
CA GLU A 54 4.74 7.40 16.27
C GLU A 54 5.10 6.72 14.95
N CYS A 55 4.19 5.91 14.40
CA CYS A 55 4.40 5.26 13.11
C CYS A 55 4.42 6.26 11.96
N ILE A 56 3.59 7.29 11.98
CA ILE A 56 3.65 8.40 11.00
C ILE A 56 5.00 9.11 11.06
N ASP A 57 5.50 9.43 12.24
CA ASP A 57 6.82 10.05 12.41
C ASP A 57 7.95 9.18 11.83
N LYS A 58 7.85 7.86 11.99
CA LYS A 58 8.81 6.92 11.37
C LYS A 58 8.70 6.90 9.85
N VAL A 59 7.47 6.95 9.29
CA VAL A 59 7.26 7.07 7.84
C VAL A 59 7.92 8.36 7.34
N ILE A 60 7.71 9.49 7.98
CA ILE A 60 8.33 10.78 7.61
C ILE A 60 9.86 10.67 7.58
N LYS A 61 10.47 10.07 8.60
CA LYS A 61 11.91 9.83 8.64
C LYS A 61 12.36 8.89 7.52
N MET A 62 11.58 7.87 7.23
CA MET A 62 11.84 6.94 6.12
C MET A 62 11.85 7.64 4.77
N LEU A 63 10.94 8.60 4.52
CA LEU A 63 10.93 9.37 3.28
C LEU A 63 12.23 10.16 3.07
N ALA A 64 12.80 10.72 4.14
CA ALA A 64 14.10 11.42 4.06
C ALA A 64 15.25 10.45 3.69
N VAL A 65 15.26 9.24 4.23
CA VAL A 65 16.24 8.20 3.86
C VAL A 65 16.05 7.74 2.41
N MET A 66 14.80 7.59 1.96
CA MET A 66 14.50 7.26 0.56
C MET A 66 15.01 8.33 -0.41
N ASP A 67 14.87 9.61 -0.06
CA ASP A 67 15.40 10.72 -0.85
C ASP A 67 16.93 10.65 -0.98
N GLU A 68 17.67 10.44 0.13
CA GLU A 68 19.13 10.28 0.12
C GLU A 68 19.60 9.13 -0.79
N LEU A 69 18.84 8.03 -0.86
CA LEU A 69 19.16 6.84 -1.64
C LEU A 69 18.57 6.87 -3.07
N ASP A 70 17.88 7.95 -3.42
CA ASP A 70 17.18 8.12 -4.70
C ASP A 70 16.14 7.02 -4.99
N VAL A 71 15.46 6.55 -3.94
CA VAL A 71 14.31 5.65 -4.02
C VAL A 71 13.04 6.52 -4.03
N ARG A 72 12.44 6.74 -5.20
CA ARG A 72 11.48 7.84 -5.42
C ARG A 72 10.02 7.46 -5.27
N THR A 73 9.70 6.18 -5.06
CA THR A 73 8.31 5.74 -4.99
C THR A 73 8.11 4.77 -3.83
N ILE A 74 7.01 4.92 -3.12
CA ILE A 74 6.54 3.95 -2.13
C ILE A 74 5.12 3.50 -2.47
N CYS A 75 4.96 2.19 -2.69
CA CYS A 75 3.66 1.56 -2.83
C CYS A 75 3.07 1.29 -1.45
N PHE A 76 1.82 1.66 -1.24
CA PHE A 76 1.11 1.40 0.01
C PHE A 76 -0.36 1.05 -0.26
N ASN A 77 -0.98 0.32 0.66
CA ASN A 77 -2.40 0.01 0.66
C ASN A 77 -3.09 0.58 1.91
N PHE A 78 -4.42 0.51 1.98
CA PHE A 78 -5.11 0.98 3.18
C PHE A 78 -6.06 -0.09 3.78
N MET A 79 -5.61 -1.34 3.76
CA MET A 79 -6.31 -2.52 4.32
C MET A 79 -5.98 -2.67 5.81
N ALA A 80 -6.84 -2.18 6.71
CA ALA A 80 -6.67 -2.34 8.15
C ALA A 80 -6.97 -3.79 8.60
N HIS A 81 -6.25 -4.27 9.60
CA HIS A 81 -6.42 -5.57 10.28
C HIS A 81 -6.32 -6.81 9.38
N VAL A 82 -6.90 -6.77 8.19
CA VAL A 82 -6.84 -7.86 7.20
C VAL A 82 -6.23 -7.32 5.92
N GLY A 83 -4.97 -7.62 5.69
CA GLY A 83 -4.24 -7.21 4.49
C GLY A 83 -4.57 -8.09 3.28
N TRP A 84 -3.56 -8.29 2.43
CA TRP A 84 -3.62 -9.25 1.35
C TRP A 84 -3.86 -10.66 1.92
N THR A 85 -4.94 -11.30 1.54
CA THR A 85 -5.32 -12.61 2.09
C THR A 85 -5.74 -13.59 1.00
N ARG A 86 -5.48 -14.87 1.23
CA ARG A 86 -5.85 -15.99 0.37
C ARG A 86 -6.41 -17.11 1.20
N THR A 87 -7.40 -17.83 0.65
CA THR A 87 -8.01 -19.01 1.30
C THR A 87 -7.36 -20.31 0.85
N SER A 88 -6.57 -20.29 -0.24
CA SER A 88 -5.78 -21.42 -0.71
C SER A 88 -4.47 -20.94 -1.34
N ASN A 89 -3.40 -21.70 -1.12
CA ASN A 89 -2.07 -21.50 -1.73
C ASN A 89 -1.71 -22.61 -2.73
N THR A 90 -2.65 -23.50 -3.07
CA THR A 90 -2.36 -24.72 -3.82
C THR A 90 -3.41 -25.04 -4.89
N LEU A 91 -4.10 -24.02 -5.40
CA LEU A 91 -5.06 -24.23 -6.50
C LEU A 91 -4.31 -24.72 -7.74
N PRO A 92 -4.80 -25.81 -8.37
CA PRO A 92 -4.17 -26.33 -9.58
C PRO A 92 -4.39 -25.36 -10.75
N GLU A 93 -3.35 -25.17 -11.55
CA GLU A 93 -3.36 -24.38 -12.77
C GLU A 93 -2.67 -25.15 -13.90
N ARG A 94 -2.73 -24.61 -15.12
CA ARG A 94 -2.15 -25.27 -16.32
C ARG A 94 -0.68 -25.67 -16.10
N GLY A 95 -0.28 -26.75 -16.71
CA GLY A 95 1.09 -27.26 -16.64
C GLY A 95 1.50 -27.82 -15.28
N GLY A 96 0.53 -28.06 -14.38
CA GLY A 96 0.80 -28.56 -13.02
C GLY A 96 1.24 -27.48 -12.03
N ALA A 97 1.18 -26.21 -12.42
CA ALA A 97 1.45 -25.08 -11.52
C ALA A 97 0.43 -25.03 -10.38
N LYS A 98 0.87 -24.47 -9.25
CA LYS A 98 -0.02 -24.16 -8.12
C LYS A 98 -0.03 -22.66 -7.90
N VAL A 99 -1.22 -22.09 -7.76
CA VAL A 99 -1.44 -20.67 -7.54
C VAL A 99 -2.21 -20.42 -6.26
N THR A 100 -2.13 -19.18 -5.77
CA THR A 100 -2.95 -18.74 -4.65
C THR A 100 -4.34 -18.32 -5.14
N GLY A 101 -5.34 -18.41 -4.27
CA GLY A 101 -6.68 -17.94 -4.59
C GLY A 101 -7.48 -17.58 -3.34
N PHE A 102 -8.51 -16.77 -3.56
CA PHE A 102 -9.44 -16.37 -2.52
C PHE A 102 -10.86 -16.79 -2.90
N ARG A 103 -11.55 -17.41 -1.95
CA ARG A 103 -12.97 -17.72 -2.03
C ARG A 103 -13.66 -17.26 -0.75
N LEU A 104 -14.61 -16.32 -0.87
CA LEU A 104 -15.27 -15.73 0.30
C LEU A 104 -15.95 -16.77 1.19
N ALA A 105 -16.51 -17.82 0.61
CA ALA A 105 -17.17 -18.91 1.37
C ALA A 105 -16.19 -19.72 2.27
N ASP A 106 -14.90 -19.69 1.96
CA ASP A 106 -13.85 -20.39 2.71
C ASP A 106 -13.10 -19.43 3.67
N TYR A 107 -13.45 -18.16 3.66
CA TYR A 107 -12.82 -17.17 4.54
C TYR A 107 -13.35 -17.26 5.96
N VAL A 108 -12.47 -17.39 6.92
CA VAL A 108 -12.79 -17.38 8.35
C VAL A 108 -12.44 -15.99 8.92
N PRO A 109 -13.45 -15.17 9.25
CA PRO A 109 -13.20 -13.84 9.78
C PRO A 109 -12.60 -13.88 11.18
N GLY A 110 -11.72 -12.91 11.48
CA GLY A 110 -11.26 -12.62 12.84
C GLY A 110 -12.30 -11.78 13.62
N THR A 111 -11.88 -11.29 14.79
CA THR A 111 -12.71 -10.46 15.69
C THR A 111 -12.46 -8.96 15.51
N ALA A 112 -11.56 -8.57 14.63
CA ALA A 112 -11.26 -7.17 14.37
C ALA A 112 -12.47 -6.45 13.74
N HIS A 113 -12.62 -5.17 14.07
CA HIS A 113 -13.69 -4.32 13.57
C HIS A 113 -13.13 -2.95 13.19
N ILE A 114 -13.54 -2.46 12.04
CA ILE A 114 -13.37 -1.06 11.64
C ILE A 114 -14.44 -0.70 10.61
N THR A 115 -15.02 0.47 10.73
CA THR A 115 -16.02 0.98 9.80
C THR A 115 -15.38 1.66 8.59
N GLU A 116 -16.15 1.81 7.53
CA GLU A 116 -15.73 2.57 6.34
C GLU A 116 -15.39 4.03 6.68
N ALA A 117 -16.19 4.66 7.54
CA ALA A 117 -15.96 6.04 7.96
C ALA A 117 -14.64 6.22 8.71
N GLU A 118 -14.36 5.34 9.68
CA GLU A 118 -13.08 5.34 10.41
C GLU A 118 -11.88 5.13 9.48
N LEU A 119 -12.01 4.25 8.48
CA LEU A 119 -10.93 4.05 7.49
C LEU A 119 -10.68 5.30 6.65
N TRP A 120 -11.75 5.99 6.18
CA TRP A 120 -11.58 7.24 5.43
C TRP A 120 -10.97 8.34 6.29
N ASP A 121 -11.35 8.44 7.56
CA ASP A 121 -10.78 9.39 8.51
C ASP A 121 -9.30 9.10 8.78
N ASN A 122 -8.93 7.83 9.00
CA ASN A 122 -7.55 7.40 9.19
C ASN A 122 -6.70 7.63 7.94
N TYR A 123 -7.27 7.37 6.75
CA TYR A 123 -6.59 7.65 5.48
C TYR A 123 -6.32 9.15 5.31
N ALA A 124 -7.33 9.98 5.50
CA ALA A 124 -7.20 11.43 5.38
C ALA A 124 -6.19 11.98 6.41
N TYR A 125 -6.22 11.48 7.63
CA TYR A 125 -5.26 11.86 8.67
C TYR A 125 -3.81 11.52 8.27
N PHE A 126 -3.58 10.30 7.79
CA PHE A 126 -2.27 9.84 7.32
C PHE A 126 -1.76 10.71 6.16
N ILE A 127 -2.58 10.87 5.12
CA ILE A 127 -2.19 11.64 3.93
C ILE A 127 -1.88 13.10 4.31
N LYS A 128 -2.71 13.72 5.15
CA LYS A 128 -2.48 15.10 5.62
C LYS A 128 -1.14 15.27 6.34
N ALA A 129 -0.74 14.27 7.11
CA ALA A 129 0.51 14.32 7.86
C ALA A 129 1.75 14.06 6.99
N VAL A 130 1.67 13.10 6.06
CA VAL A 130 2.84 12.60 5.33
C VAL A 130 3.06 13.31 4.00
N LEU A 131 2.00 13.77 3.35
CA LEU A 131 2.08 14.34 2.00
C LEU A 131 3.00 15.57 1.88
N PRO A 132 3.03 16.53 2.82
CA PRO A 132 3.96 17.66 2.76
C PRO A 132 5.43 17.24 2.76
N GLU A 133 5.77 16.20 3.53
CA GLU A 133 7.14 15.68 3.55
C GLU A 133 7.45 14.85 2.30
N ALA A 134 6.48 14.13 1.75
CA ALA A 134 6.64 13.45 0.47
C ALA A 134 6.92 14.44 -0.67
N GLU A 135 6.20 15.56 -0.71
CA GLU A 135 6.42 16.65 -1.67
C GLU A 135 7.81 17.27 -1.52
N LYS A 136 8.22 17.61 -0.30
CA LYS A 136 9.52 18.17 0.03
C LYS A 136 10.68 17.28 -0.43
N HIS A 137 10.55 15.98 -0.27
CA HIS A 137 11.55 14.98 -0.65
C HIS A 137 11.40 14.45 -2.08
N GLY A 138 10.39 14.89 -2.84
CA GLY A 138 10.11 14.41 -4.19
C GLY A 138 9.75 12.93 -4.26
N ILE A 139 9.15 12.39 -3.18
CA ILE A 139 8.72 10.99 -3.10
C ILE A 139 7.28 10.86 -3.60
N LYS A 140 7.02 9.78 -4.32
CA LYS A 140 5.70 9.41 -4.83
C LYS A 140 5.04 8.42 -3.87
N LEU A 141 3.88 8.78 -3.34
CA LEU A 141 3.00 7.91 -2.56
C LEU A 141 2.03 7.24 -3.53
N ALA A 142 2.25 5.97 -3.86
CA ALA A 142 1.47 5.22 -4.84
C ALA A 142 0.51 4.26 -4.14
N LEU A 143 -0.78 4.63 -4.09
CA LEU A 143 -1.83 3.86 -3.42
C LEU A 143 -2.23 2.63 -4.22
N HIS A 144 -2.12 1.45 -3.62
CA HIS A 144 -2.57 0.18 -4.18
C HIS A 144 -4.04 -0.09 -3.82
N PRO A 145 -4.87 -0.58 -4.75
CA PRO A 145 -6.23 -1.01 -4.44
C PRO A 145 -6.26 -2.19 -3.47
N ASP A 146 -7.39 -2.41 -2.79
CA ASP A 146 -7.55 -3.50 -1.83
C ASP A 146 -7.64 -4.86 -2.54
N ASP A 147 -6.93 -5.86 -2.04
CA ASP A 147 -6.94 -7.22 -2.55
C ASP A 147 -7.24 -8.24 -1.42
N PRO A 148 -8.34 -9.01 -1.50
CA PRO A 148 -9.41 -8.95 -2.50
C PRO A 148 -10.26 -7.66 -2.40
N PRO A 149 -10.79 -7.15 -3.53
CA PRO A 149 -11.55 -5.90 -3.58
C PRO A 149 -13.01 -6.11 -3.13
N LEU A 150 -13.20 -6.43 -1.88
CA LEU A 150 -14.50 -6.65 -1.25
C LEU A 150 -14.82 -5.53 -0.26
N ALA A 151 -16.07 -5.12 -0.17
CA ALA A 151 -16.48 -4.05 0.76
C ALA A 151 -16.23 -4.39 2.24
N LYS A 152 -16.25 -5.67 2.58
CA LYS A 152 -15.97 -6.17 3.93
C LYS A 152 -15.35 -7.55 3.91
N LEU A 153 -14.51 -7.82 4.93
CA LEU A 153 -14.04 -9.14 5.31
C LEU A 153 -14.35 -9.36 6.81
N GLY A 154 -15.43 -10.07 7.13
CA GLY A 154 -16.02 -10.09 8.47
C GLY A 154 -16.53 -8.69 8.84
N ASP A 155 -16.12 -8.18 10.00
CA ASP A 155 -16.46 -6.83 10.49
C ASP A 155 -15.42 -5.75 10.10
N VAL A 156 -14.48 -6.08 9.24
CA VAL A 156 -13.47 -5.16 8.73
C VAL A 156 -13.93 -4.58 7.40
N SER A 157 -14.22 -3.28 7.35
CA SER A 157 -14.53 -2.56 6.11
C SER A 157 -13.29 -2.36 5.24
N ARG A 158 -13.50 -2.13 3.95
CA ARG A 158 -12.48 -1.80 2.96
C ARG A 158 -12.94 -0.63 2.12
N ILE A 159 -12.02 0.22 1.68
CA ILE A 159 -12.35 1.48 1.01
C ILE A 159 -11.73 1.62 -0.38
N MET A 160 -10.64 0.94 -0.69
CA MET A 160 -9.96 1.03 -1.99
C MET A 160 -10.44 -0.09 -2.94
N ILE A 161 -11.76 -0.14 -3.17
CA ILE A 161 -12.47 -1.27 -3.80
C ILE A 161 -13.17 -0.93 -5.12
N SER A 162 -13.01 0.29 -5.61
CA SER A 162 -13.54 0.75 -6.91
C SER A 162 -12.66 1.86 -7.47
N ALA A 163 -12.74 2.09 -8.79
CA ALA A 163 -12.05 3.21 -9.43
C ALA A 163 -12.49 4.56 -8.86
N ASP A 164 -13.78 4.72 -8.53
CA ASP A 164 -14.30 5.94 -7.91
C ASP A 164 -13.70 6.20 -6.54
N ASN A 165 -13.56 5.17 -5.70
CA ASN A 165 -12.93 5.31 -4.39
C ASN A 165 -11.43 5.60 -4.51
N MET A 166 -10.75 4.97 -5.46
CA MET A 166 -9.35 5.26 -5.75
C MET A 166 -9.16 6.71 -6.22
N GLU A 167 -10.02 7.19 -7.11
CA GLU A 167 -10.00 8.60 -7.55
C GLU A 167 -10.32 9.56 -6.40
N LYS A 168 -11.33 9.26 -5.58
CA LYS A 168 -11.63 10.02 -4.35
C LYS A 168 -10.39 10.14 -3.45
N ALA A 169 -9.66 9.04 -3.24
CA ALA A 169 -8.49 9.02 -2.39
C ALA A 169 -7.38 9.97 -2.86
N VAL A 170 -7.13 10.05 -4.18
CA VAL A 170 -5.97 10.79 -4.74
C VAL A 170 -6.32 12.14 -5.35
N ARG A 171 -7.61 12.52 -5.36
CA ARG A 171 -8.07 13.84 -5.86
C ARG A 171 -8.91 14.60 -4.84
N ASN A 172 -9.86 13.92 -4.16
CA ASN A 172 -10.80 14.60 -3.28
C ASN A 172 -10.28 14.70 -1.83
N VAL A 173 -9.57 13.68 -1.33
CA VAL A 173 -8.93 13.73 0.00
C VAL A 173 -7.72 14.66 -0.05
N ALA A 174 -6.87 14.50 -1.07
CA ALA A 174 -5.79 15.43 -1.37
C ALA A 174 -5.44 15.30 -2.86
N ASP A 175 -5.16 16.43 -3.52
CA ASP A 175 -4.68 16.46 -4.90
C ASP A 175 -3.25 16.99 -4.93
N SER A 176 -2.31 16.11 -5.25
CA SER A 176 -0.87 16.43 -5.25
C SER A 176 -0.15 15.62 -6.35
N PRO A 177 0.91 16.17 -6.93
CA PRO A 177 1.79 15.41 -7.82
C PRO A 177 2.60 14.31 -7.09
N SER A 178 2.64 14.33 -5.76
CA SER A 178 3.27 13.31 -4.92
C SER A 178 2.30 12.23 -4.42
N LEU A 179 1.00 12.33 -4.72
CA LEU A 179 -0.01 11.33 -4.39
C LEU A 179 -0.69 10.80 -5.64
N GLY A 180 -0.65 9.48 -5.82
CA GLY A 180 -1.26 8.81 -6.97
C GLY A 180 -1.45 7.32 -6.72
N LEU A 181 -1.45 6.54 -7.78
CA LEU A 181 -1.91 5.17 -7.79
C LEU A 181 -0.79 4.19 -8.15
N THR A 182 -0.77 3.06 -7.47
CA THR A 182 -0.24 1.80 -8.00
C THR A 182 -1.35 1.17 -8.84
N PHE A 183 -1.19 1.12 -10.15
CA PHE A 183 -2.20 0.57 -11.04
C PHE A 183 -2.06 -0.95 -11.14
N CYS A 184 -2.63 -1.66 -10.16
CA CYS A 184 -2.71 -3.12 -10.17
C CYS A 184 -3.83 -3.57 -11.12
N GLN A 185 -3.49 -3.83 -12.38
CA GLN A 185 -4.42 -4.21 -13.43
C GLN A 185 -5.34 -5.38 -13.02
N ALA A 186 -4.76 -6.40 -12.36
CA ALA A 186 -5.53 -7.56 -11.93
C ALA A 186 -6.62 -7.21 -10.91
N THR A 187 -6.30 -6.31 -9.96
CA THR A 187 -7.26 -5.91 -8.92
C THR A 187 -8.37 -5.05 -9.50
N TYR A 188 -8.06 -4.11 -10.41
CA TYR A 188 -9.10 -3.34 -11.10
C TYR A 188 -10.01 -4.22 -11.94
N TYR A 189 -9.45 -5.23 -12.62
CA TYR A 189 -10.26 -6.22 -13.33
C TYR A 189 -11.19 -7.01 -12.39
N MET A 190 -10.69 -7.41 -11.21
CA MET A 190 -11.52 -8.09 -10.20
C MET A 190 -12.59 -7.20 -9.57
N MET A 191 -12.42 -5.88 -9.57
CA MET A 191 -13.47 -4.92 -9.18
C MET A 191 -14.60 -4.86 -10.19
N GLY A 192 -14.43 -5.42 -11.40
CA GLY A 192 -15.38 -5.34 -12.50
C GLY A 192 -15.24 -4.05 -13.35
N GLU A 193 -14.13 -3.36 -13.20
CA GLU A 193 -13.84 -2.13 -13.94
C GLU A 193 -13.47 -2.43 -15.40
N ASP A 194 -13.90 -1.59 -16.33
CA ASP A 194 -13.40 -1.61 -17.70
C ASP A 194 -12.06 -0.90 -17.78
N LEU A 195 -10.99 -1.68 -18.01
CA LEU A 195 -9.64 -1.13 -18.06
C LEU A 195 -9.42 -0.11 -19.17
N TYR A 196 -10.15 -0.22 -20.28
CA TYR A 196 -10.07 0.75 -21.39
C TYR A 196 -10.69 2.12 -21.03
N GLU A 197 -11.63 2.12 -20.10
CA GLU A 197 -12.26 3.36 -19.60
C GLU A 197 -11.46 3.97 -18.44
N ILE A 198 -11.02 3.15 -17.48
CA ILE A 198 -10.37 3.68 -16.27
C ILE A 198 -8.91 4.08 -16.48
N ILE A 199 -8.17 3.45 -17.41
CA ILE A 199 -6.77 3.82 -17.66
C ILE A 199 -6.69 5.28 -18.17
N PRO A 200 -7.41 5.71 -19.20
CA PRO A 200 -7.40 7.12 -19.62
C PRO A 200 -7.87 8.09 -18.52
N ARG A 201 -8.88 7.69 -17.73
CA ARG A 201 -9.44 8.49 -16.63
C ARG A 201 -8.42 8.77 -15.52
N LEU A 202 -7.57 7.78 -15.20
CA LEU A 202 -6.64 7.83 -14.07
C LEU A 202 -5.18 8.04 -14.49
N ALA A 203 -4.91 8.18 -15.79
CA ALA A 203 -3.55 8.15 -16.37
C ALA A 203 -2.57 9.12 -15.69
N ASP A 204 -3.01 10.34 -15.38
CA ASP A 204 -2.19 11.37 -14.75
C ASP A 204 -1.87 11.08 -13.27
N LYS A 205 -2.56 10.12 -12.67
CA LYS A 205 -2.34 9.67 -11.28
C LYS A 205 -1.60 8.33 -11.19
N ILE A 206 -1.39 7.61 -12.28
CA ILE A 206 -0.66 6.34 -12.27
C ILE A 206 0.83 6.62 -12.09
N MET A 207 1.41 6.16 -11.00
CA MET A 207 2.81 6.35 -10.63
C MET A 207 3.63 5.06 -10.68
N PHE A 208 2.97 3.93 -10.53
CA PHE A 208 3.56 2.61 -10.49
C PHE A 208 2.59 1.57 -11.04
N VAL A 209 3.12 0.54 -11.76
CA VAL A 209 2.34 -0.54 -12.38
C VAL A 209 2.91 -1.89 -11.97
#